data_c4b553c6f8f470f8e11f26af0cc17755
#
_entry.id   c4b553c6f8f470f8e11f26af0cc17755
#
_cell.length_a   1.000
_cell.length_b   1.000
_cell.length_c   1.000
_cell.angle_alpha   90.00
_cell.angle_beta   90.00
_cell.angle_gamma   90.00
#
_symmetry.space_group_name_H-M   'P 1'
#
loop_
_entity.id
_entity.type
_entity.pdbx_description
1 polymer ?
#
loop_
_entity_poly.entity_id
_entity_poly.type
_entity_poly.pdbx_seq_one_letter_code
_entity_poly.pdbx_strand_id
1 'polypeptide(L)'
;RQVLLYALPTAGAFAAMHAIVPPHPGPVAAADLMGGDIGLTLIVGVPVAVVAWFVGAYLVGTRLGRRIVTSPAAMFGDASDGDDRIAADPPKFVAVLGLLLFPLILICLNTGISTLQTAGTVPEDAAWADALVLLGQTPVALLLTVLLSLVVLAPGRFSMQRATALMDDALGPICAIILITGAGGMFGGVLRASGIGTSLTESLSGLGFSLIVQ
;
A
#
# COMPACT_ATOMS: atom_id res chain seq x y z
N ARG A 1 5.84 -27.65 -0.27
CA ARG A 1 7.18 -27.85 -0.73
C ARG A 1 8.00 -26.60 -0.46
N GLN A 2 8.53 -25.78 -1.24
CA GLN A 2 9.34 -24.61 -0.84
C GLN A 2 8.53 -23.29 -0.96
N VAL A 3 7.40 -23.17 -0.31
CA VAL A 3 6.52 -22.00 -0.41
C VAL A 3 7.24 -20.73 0.02
N LEU A 4 8.03 -20.77 1.09
CA LEU A 4 8.78 -19.63 1.60
C LEU A 4 9.83 -19.10 0.61
N LEU A 5 10.33 -19.92 -0.32
CA LEU A 5 11.26 -19.50 -1.36
C LEU A 5 10.68 -18.41 -2.27
N TYR A 6 9.38 -18.46 -2.48
CA TYR A 6 8.65 -17.48 -3.30
C TYR A 6 7.91 -16.45 -2.43
N ALA A 7 7.33 -16.87 -1.32
CA ALA A 7 6.54 -16.00 -0.46
C ALA A 7 7.38 -14.88 0.18
N LEU A 8 8.59 -15.19 0.67
CA LEU A 8 9.44 -14.18 1.32
C LEU A 8 9.92 -13.08 0.37
N PRO A 9 10.47 -13.37 -0.84
CA PRO A 9 10.80 -12.33 -1.79
C PRO A 9 9.59 -11.52 -2.25
N THR A 10 8.43 -12.16 -2.44
CA THR A 10 7.20 -11.47 -2.84
C THR A 10 6.69 -10.54 -1.75
N ALA A 11 6.59 -11.03 -0.51
CA ALA A 11 6.20 -10.20 0.63
C ALA A 11 7.16 -9.02 0.84
N GLY A 12 8.46 -9.27 0.66
CA GLY A 12 9.48 -8.23 0.74
C GLY A 12 9.38 -7.19 -0.38
N ALA A 13 8.96 -7.57 -1.59
CA ALA A 13 8.71 -6.62 -2.67
C ALA A 13 7.56 -5.66 -2.31
N PHE A 14 6.45 -6.21 -1.81
CA PHE A 14 5.33 -5.39 -1.32
C PHE A 14 5.76 -4.48 -0.18
N ALA A 15 6.51 -4.99 0.81
CA ALA A 15 6.99 -4.21 1.94
C ALA A 15 7.91 -3.05 1.51
N ALA A 16 8.84 -3.29 0.60
CA ALA A 16 9.75 -2.26 0.10
C ALA A 16 9.01 -1.17 -0.68
N MET A 17 8.10 -1.57 -1.59
CA MET A 17 7.28 -0.62 -2.34
C MET A 17 6.37 0.20 -1.42
N HIS A 18 5.71 -0.45 -0.47
CA HIS A 18 4.83 0.18 0.50
C HIS A 18 5.54 1.22 1.37
N ALA A 19 6.78 0.94 1.78
CA ALA A 19 7.52 1.82 2.69
C ALA A 19 8.18 3.02 1.99
N ILE A 20 8.53 2.91 0.71
CA ILE A 20 9.45 3.86 0.05
C ILE A 20 8.79 4.61 -1.11
N VAL A 21 7.82 3.99 -1.80
CA VAL A 21 7.36 4.47 -3.10
C VAL A 21 5.98 5.14 -3.03
N PRO A 22 5.84 6.41 -3.49
CA PRO A 22 4.52 6.97 -3.77
C PRO A 22 3.76 6.10 -4.81
N PRO A 23 2.43 6.09 -4.79
CA PRO A 23 1.51 6.98 -4.08
C PRO A 23 1.10 6.49 -2.67
N HIS A 24 1.87 5.64 -2.02
CA HIS A 24 1.54 5.22 -0.66
C HIS A 24 1.52 6.42 0.31
N PRO A 25 0.54 6.52 1.23
CA PRO A 25 0.39 7.68 2.10
C PRO A 25 1.63 8.05 2.93
N GLY A 26 2.41 7.06 3.37
CA GLY A 26 3.62 7.28 4.15
C GLY A 26 4.70 8.07 3.40
N PRO A 27 5.21 7.59 2.26
CA PRO A 27 6.15 8.33 1.42
C PRO A 27 5.61 9.69 0.94
N VAL A 28 4.32 9.78 0.59
CA VAL A 28 3.70 11.05 0.19
C VAL A 28 3.71 12.04 1.33
N ALA A 29 3.27 11.65 2.53
CA ALA A 29 3.28 12.51 3.71
C ALA A 29 4.72 12.92 4.12
N ALA A 30 5.69 12.01 4.00
CA ALA A 30 7.08 12.32 4.27
C ALA A 30 7.64 13.35 3.28
N ALA A 31 7.37 13.18 1.99
CA ALA A 31 7.78 14.13 0.95
C ALA A 31 7.16 15.51 1.20
N ASP A 32 5.87 15.57 1.49
CA ASP A 32 5.12 16.80 1.76
C ASP A 32 5.67 17.53 3.00
N LEU A 33 5.88 16.80 4.10
CA LEU A 33 6.44 17.38 5.34
C LEU A 33 7.87 17.92 5.17
N MET A 34 8.64 17.36 4.23
CA MET A 34 10.00 17.82 3.92
C MET A 34 10.04 18.87 2.81
N GLY A 35 8.89 19.25 2.24
CA GLY A 35 8.81 20.15 1.09
C GLY A 35 9.41 19.54 -0.18
N GLY A 36 9.41 18.21 -0.28
CA GLY A 36 9.96 17.47 -1.41
C GLY A 36 8.95 17.30 -2.55
N ASP A 37 9.46 17.19 -3.77
CA ASP A 37 8.66 16.89 -4.95
C ASP A 37 8.29 15.39 -5.00
N ILE A 38 7.00 15.10 -5.15
CA ILE A 38 6.47 13.72 -5.15
C ILE A 38 6.96 12.94 -6.38
N GLY A 39 7.08 13.60 -7.53
CA GLY A 39 7.59 12.98 -8.76
C GLY A 39 9.07 12.58 -8.61
N LEU A 40 9.88 13.47 -8.05
CA LEU A 40 11.27 13.17 -7.75
C LEU A 40 11.38 12.06 -6.69
N THR A 41 10.54 12.08 -5.67
CA THR A 41 10.47 11.02 -4.65
C THR A 41 10.13 9.67 -5.29
N LEU A 42 9.25 9.64 -6.29
CA LEU A 42 8.93 8.44 -7.04
C LEU A 42 10.14 7.94 -7.86
N ILE A 43 10.78 8.84 -8.62
CA ILE A 43 11.92 8.50 -9.49
C ILE A 43 13.10 7.95 -8.68
N VAL A 44 13.39 8.53 -7.52
CA VAL A 44 14.45 8.07 -6.62
C VAL A 44 14.01 6.88 -5.78
N GLY A 45 12.76 6.88 -5.30
CA GLY A 45 12.21 5.86 -4.43
C GLY A 45 12.15 4.48 -5.09
N VAL A 46 11.78 4.40 -6.38
CA VAL A 46 11.70 3.11 -7.08
C VAL A 46 13.05 2.38 -7.15
N PRO A 47 14.16 2.99 -7.61
CA PRO A 47 15.47 2.34 -7.57
C PRO A 47 15.90 1.94 -6.15
N VAL A 48 15.68 2.79 -5.16
CA VAL A 48 16.00 2.49 -3.76
C VAL A 48 15.17 1.30 -3.25
N ALA A 49 13.88 1.25 -3.54
CA ALA A 49 13.01 0.14 -3.18
C ALA A 49 13.46 -1.17 -3.85
N VAL A 50 13.87 -1.13 -5.12
CA VAL A 50 14.40 -2.30 -5.85
C VAL A 50 15.68 -2.82 -5.20
N VAL A 51 16.61 -1.94 -4.82
CA VAL A 51 17.87 -2.34 -4.14
C VAL A 51 17.54 -2.91 -2.76
N ALA A 52 16.70 -2.25 -1.98
CA ALA A 52 16.27 -2.71 -0.65
C ALA A 52 15.58 -4.07 -0.72
N TRP A 53 14.68 -4.25 -1.69
CA TRP A 53 14.06 -5.54 -1.95
C TRP A 53 15.08 -6.62 -2.32
N PHE A 54 15.97 -6.33 -3.28
CA PHE A 54 16.92 -7.30 -3.78
C PHE A 54 17.85 -7.79 -2.67
N VAL A 55 18.43 -6.87 -1.90
CA VAL A 55 19.37 -7.21 -0.83
C VAL A 55 18.65 -7.79 0.38
N GLY A 56 17.62 -7.10 0.88
CA GLY A 56 16.93 -7.47 2.12
C GLY A 56 16.00 -8.66 1.96
N ALA A 57 15.20 -8.70 0.90
CA ALA A 57 14.15 -9.70 0.75
C ALA A 57 14.51 -10.83 -0.23
N TYR A 58 15.06 -10.52 -1.41
CA TYR A 58 15.35 -11.55 -2.40
C TYR A 58 16.54 -12.43 -1.96
N LEU A 59 17.71 -11.84 -1.66
CA LEU A 59 18.89 -12.61 -1.27
C LEU A 59 18.70 -13.33 0.07
N VAL A 60 18.20 -12.63 1.08
CA VAL A 60 17.97 -13.21 2.41
C VAL A 60 16.78 -14.19 2.36
N GLY A 61 15.68 -13.79 1.75
CA GLY A 61 14.46 -14.59 1.66
C GLY A 61 14.65 -15.90 0.90
N THR A 62 15.40 -15.87 -0.21
CA THR A 62 15.72 -17.10 -0.95
C THR A 62 16.66 -18.04 -0.17
N ARG A 63 17.64 -17.48 0.56
CA ARG A 63 18.50 -18.30 1.44
C ARG A 63 17.71 -18.93 2.57
N LEU A 64 16.85 -18.15 3.21
CA LEU A 64 16.03 -18.61 4.34
C LEU A 64 14.97 -19.59 3.87
N GLY A 65 14.27 -19.30 2.78
CA GLY A 65 13.25 -20.15 2.19
C GLY A 65 13.73 -21.52 1.70
N ARG A 66 15.04 -21.63 1.41
CA ARG A 66 15.69 -22.94 1.10
C ARG A 66 15.95 -23.77 2.37
N ARG A 67 16.11 -23.12 3.52
CA ARG A 67 16.46 -23.79 4.79
C ARG A 67 15.22 -24.18 5.60
N ILE A 68 14.14 -23.41 5.46
CA ILE A 68 12.92 -23.61 6.22
C ILE A 68 11.88 -24.29 5.33
N VAL A 69 11.47 -25.49 5.70
CA VAL A 69 10.39 -26.21 5.02
C VAL A 69 9.11 -26.02 5.83
N THR A 70 8.15 -25.34 5.24
CA THR A 70 6.80 -25.17 5.81
C THR A 70 5.75 -25.76 4.89
N SER A 71 4.68 -26.28 5.48
CA SER A 71 3.50 -26.72 4.75
C SER A 71 2.55 -25.52 4.54
N PRO A 72 1.93 -25.34 3.37
CA PRO A 72 0.89 -24.32 3.17
C PRO A 72 -0.25 -24.44 4.18
N ALA A 73 -0.69 -25.64 4.53
CA ALA A 73 -1.73 -25.88 5.53
C ALA A 73 -1.36 -25.33 6.91
N ALA A 74 -0.07 -25.37 7.29
CA ALA A 74 0.39 -24.81 8.57
C ALA A 74 0.38 -23.26 8.58
N MET A 75 0.40 -22.61 7.41
CA MET A 75 0.39 -21.13 7.29
C MET A 75 -1.01 -20.56 7.11
N PHE A 76 -1.91 -21.27 6.44
CA PHE A 76 -3.21 -20.74 6.02
C PHE A 76 -4.41 -21.49 6.67
N GLY A 77 -4.14 -22.46 7.52
CA GLY A 77 -5.17 -23.35 8.06
C GLY A 77 -5.58 -24.44 7.06
N ASP A 78 -6.39 -25.37 7.50
CA ASP A 78 -7.01 -26.33 6.60
C ASP A 78 -8.07 -25.61 5.74
N ALA A 79 -7.92 -25.70 4.43
CA ALA A 79 -8.84 -25.11 3.46
C ALA A 79 -10.23 -25.80 3.43
N SER A 80 -10.56 -26.59 4.46
CA SER A 80 -11.78 -27.41 4.53
C SER A 80 -13.08 -26.62 4.76
N ASP A 81 -13.00 -25.32 5.13
CA ASP A 81 -14.17 -24.46 5.35
C ASP A 81 -14.44 -23.47 4.22
N GLY A 82 -13.79 -23.65 3.06
CA GLY A 82 -14.12 -22.87 1.86
C GLY A 82 -15.52 -23.21 1.37
N ASP A 83 -16.34 -22.19 1.14
CA ASP A 83 -17.68 -22.37 0.54
C ASP A 83 -17.54 -23.13 -0.79
N ASP A 84 -17.95 -24.39 -0.84
CA ASP A 84 -17.86 -25.29 -2.00
C ASP A 84 -18.45 -24.67 -3.28
N ARG A 85 -19.36 -23.72 -3.15
CA ARG A 85 -19.95 -22.98 -4.28
C ARG A 85 -18.97 -22.04 -4.96
N ILE A 86 -18.07 -21.41 -4.21
CA ILE A 86 -17.02 -20.53 -4.77
C ILE A 86 -15.96 -21.37 -5.49
N ALA A 87 -15.67 -22.56 -4.96
CA ALA A 87 -14.76 -23.51 -5.59
C ALA A 87 -15.35 -24.09 -6.90
N ALA A 88 -16.69 -24.24 -6.98
CA ALA A 88 -17.37 -24.79 -8.15
C ALA A 88 -17.51 -23.79 -9.33
N ASP A 89 -17.64 -22.48 -9.04
CA ASP A 89 -17.73 -21.43 -10.08
C ASP A 89 -16.86 -20.21 -9.69
N PRO A 90 -15.54 -20.28 -9.86
CA PRO A 90 -14.65 -19.19 -9.54
C PRO A 90 -14.90 -17.97 -10.45
N PRO A 91 -14.71 -16.74 -9.96
CA PRO A 91 -14.84 -15.55 -10.77
C PRO A 91 -13.82 -15.55 -11.92
N LYS A 92 -14.20 -14.98 -13.06
CA LYS A 92 -13.31 -14.88 -14.22
C LYS A 92 -12.05 -14.09 -13.86
N PHE A 93 -10.89 -14.58 -14.24
CA PHE A 93 -9.59 -13.94 -13.99
C PHE A 93 -9.59 -12.46 -14.39
N VAL A 94 -10.17 -12.13 -15.56
CA VAL A 94 -10.22 -10.74 -16.06
C VAL A 94 -11.06 -9.84 -15.13
N ALA A 95 -12.14 -10.35 -14.54
CA ALA A 95 -12.96 -9.58 -13.60
C ALA A 95 -12.19 -9.30 -12.32
N VAL A 96 -11.49 -10.28 -11.77
CA VAL A 96 -10.66 -10.12 -10.57
C VAL A 96 -9.50 -9.16 -10.85
N LEU A 97 -8.81 -9.34 -11.97
CA LEU A 97 -7.71 -8.45 -12.37
C LEU A 97 -8.20 -7.01 -12.58
N GLY A 98 -9.35 -6.83 -13.24
CA GLY A 98 -9.96 -5.51 -13.43
C GLY A 98 -10.29 -4.83 -12.10
N LEU A 99 -10.85 -5.55 -11.13
CA LEU A 99 -11.14 -5.03 -9.79
C LEU A 99 -9.86 -4.66 -9.02
N LEU A 100 -8.80 -5.44 -9.16
CA LEU A 100 -7.51 -5.13 -8.51
C LEU A 100 -6.82 -3.91 -9.13
N LEU A 101 -6.92 -3.75 -10.45
CA LEU A 101 -6.31 -2.61 -11.16
C LEU A 101 -7.15 -1.33 -11.05
N PHE A 102 -8.46 -1.44 -10.81
CA PHE A 102 -9.37 -0.31 -10.80
C PHE A 102 -8.96 0.80 -9.81
N PRO A 103 -8.70 0.53 -8.52
CA PRO A 103 -8.27 1.57 -7.60
C PRO A 103 -6.88 2.12 -7.96
N LEU A 104 -6.00 1.28 -8.49
CA LEU A 104 -4.69 1.72 -8.93
C LEU A 104 -4.79 2.71 -10.09
N ILE A 105 -5.64 2.43 -11.08
CA ILE A 105 -5.88 3.35 -12.21
C ILE A 105 -6.42 4.69 -11.71
N LEU A 106 -7.40 4.68 -10.80
CA LEU A 106 -7.97 5.91 -10.24
C LEU A 106 -6.93 6.73 -9.47
N ILE A 107 -6.10 6.08 -8.65
CA ILE A 107 -5.05 6.75 -7.87
C ILE A 107 -3.97 7.32 -8.81
N CYS A 108 -3.56 6.57 -9.83
CA CYS A 108 -2.61 7.06 -10.84
C CYS A 108 -3.18 8.24 -11.63
N LEU A 109 -4.47 8.22 -11.95
CA LEU A 109 -5.16 9.33 -12.62
C LEU A 109 -5.18 10.59 -11.76
N ASN A 110 -5.50 10.45 -10.46
CA ASN A 110 -5.42 11.55 -9.49
C ASN A 110 -4.01 12.16 -9.48
N THR A 111 -2.98 11.33 -9.28
CA THR A 111 -1.59 11.79 -9.23
C THR A 111 -1.18 12.48 -10.53
N GLY A 112 -1.54 11.91 -11.68
CA GLY A 112 -1.24 12.48 -12.99
C GLY A 112 -1.89 13.84 -13.20
N ILE A 113 -3.18 13.99 -12.88
CA ILE A 113 -3.91 15.27 -13.03
C ILE A 113 -3.36 16.32 -12.06
N SER A 114 -3.14 15.97 -10.79
CA SER A 114 -2.57 16.89 -9.80
C SER A 114 -1.17 17.38 -10.23
N THR A 115 -0.37 16.49 -10.80
CA THR A 115 0.95 16.87 -11.34
C THR A 115 0.81 17.84 -12.54
N LEU A 116 -0.14 17.62 -13.44
CA LEU A 116 -0.40 18.51 -14.58
C LEU A 116 -0.95 19.88 -14.14
N GLN A 117 -1.76 19.94 -13.08
CA GLN A 117 -2.21 21.19 -12.47
C GLN A 117 -1.03 21.94 -11.86
N THR A 118 -0.19 21.28 -11.07
CA THR A 118 1.03 21.88 -10.49
C THR A 118 2.00 22.37 -11.57
N ALA A 119 2.08 21.68 -12.71
CA ALA A 119 2.88 22.10 -13.86
C ALA A 119 2.24 23.23 -14.69
N GLY A 120 1.04 23.69 -14.33
CA GLY A 120 0.31 24.76 -15.05
C GLY A 120 -0.26 24.33 -16.42
N THR A 121 -0.25 23.02 -16.74
CA THR A 121 -0.78 22.49 -18.00
C THR A 121 -2.30 22.35 -17.95
N VAL A 122 -2.84 22.04 -16.79
CA VAL A 122 -4.28 21.95 -16.52
C VAL A 122 -4.65 23.08 -15.56
N PRO A 123 -5.69 23.90 -15.85
CA PRO A 123 -6.15 24.94 -14.95
C PRO A 123 -6.54 24.36 -13.57
N GLU A 124 -6.17 25.06 -12.49
CA GLU A 124 -6.51 24.64 -11.13
C GLU A 124 -8.03 24.69 -10.86
N ASP A 125 -8.77 25.53 -11.59
CA ASP A 125 -10.23 25.70 -11.47
C ASP A 125 -11.04 24.80 -12.42
N ALA A 126 -10.42 23.85 -13.07
CA ALA A 126 -11.07 22.94 -14.00
C ALA A 126 -11.94 21.89 -13.25
N ALA A 127 -13.25 22.09 -13.18
CA ALA A 127 -14.20 21.24 -12.45
C ALA A 127 -14.12 19.73 -12.84
N TRP A 128 -13.79 19.41 -14.09
CA TRP A 128 -13.59 18.02 -14.51
C TRP A 128 -12.32 17.41 -13.89
N ALA A 129 -11.26 18.21 -13.72
CA ALA A 129 -10.02 17.77 -13.09
C ALA A 129 -10.23 17.52 -11.60
N ASP A 130 -10.93 18.43 -10.92
CA ASP A 130 -11.29 18.28 -9.51
C ASP A 130 -12.13 17.02 -9.27
N ALA A 131 -13.08 16.73 -10.15
CA ALA A 131 -13.89 15.51 -10.06
C ALA A 131 -13.03 14.24 -10.21
N LEU A 132 -12.06 14.22 -11.13
CA LEU A 132 -11.16 13.08 -11.32
C LEU A 132 -10.16 12.96 -10.17
N VAL A 133 -9.65 14.06 -9.66
CA VAL A 133 -8.80 14.09 -8.47
C VAL A 133 -9.56 13.54 -7.26
N LEU A 134 -10.83 13.94 -7.07
CA LEU A 134 -11.67 13.40 -6.00
C LEU A 134 -11.89 11.89 -6.14
N LEU A 135 -12.26 11.41 -7.33
CA LEU A 135 -12.48 9.98 -7.59
C LEU A 135 -11.22 9.13 -7.36
N GLY A 136 -10.05 9.70 -7.63
CA GLY A 136 -8.78 9.04 -7.44
C GLY A 136 -8.18 9.22 -6.05
N GLN A 137 -8.83 9.93 -5.12
CA GLN A 137 -8.41 9.91 -3.72
C GLN A 137 -8.48 8.49 -3.16
N THR A 138 -7.45 8.05 -2.46
CA THR A 138 -7.32 6.67 -2.00
C THR A 138 -8.58 6.13 -1.30
N PRO A 139 -9.18 6.83 -0.32
CA PRO A 139 -10.40 6.33 0.32
C PRO A 139 -11.58 6.19 -0.64
N VAL A 140 -11.73 7.14 -1.57
CA VAL A 140 -12.82 7.14 -2.56
C VAL A 140 -12.62 6.01 -3.58
N ALA A 141 -11.41 5.87 -4.12
CA ALA A 141 -11.05 4.81 -5.06
C ALA A 141 -11.27 3.41 -4.47
N LEU A 142 -10.88 3.20 -3.21
CA LEU A 142 -11.10 1.93 -2.52
C LEU A 142 -12.59 1.68 -2.23
N LEU A 143 -13.34 2.68 -1.78
CA LEU A 143 -14.79 2.56 -1.58
C LEU A 143 -15.50 2.19 -2.88
N LEU A 144 -15.21 2.88 -3.97
CA LEU A 144 -15.75 2.57 -5.30
C LEU A 144 -15.40 1.14 -5.73
N THR A 145 -14.18 0.69 -5.42
CA THR A 145 -13.75 -0.68 -5.72
C THR A 145 -14.56 -1.70 -4.93
N VAL A 146 -14.83 -1.47 -3.64
CA VAL A 146 -15.68 -2.35 -2.84
C VAL A 146 -17.10 -2.40 -3.42
N LEU A 147 -17.70 -1.26 -3.73
CA LEU A 147 -19.04 -1.21 -4.33
C LEU A 147 -19.07 -1.93 -5.69
N LEU A 148 -18.07 -1.70 -6.53
CA LEU A 148 -17.95 -2.38 -7.82
C LEU A 148 -17.74 -3.89 -7.65
N SER A 149 -16.96 -4.32 -6.66
CA SER A 149 -16.76 -5.73 -6.38
C SER A 149 -18.06 -6.45 -5.97
N LEU A 150 -18.91 -5.79 -5.19
CA LEU A 150 -20.23 -6.31 -4.83
C LEU A 150 -21.12 -6.48 -6.08
N VAL A 151 -21.06 -5.54 -7.02
CA VAL A 151 -21.84 -5.63 -8.26
C VAL A 151 -21.31 -6.72 -9.20
N VAL A 152 -20.01 -6.87 -9.31
CA VAL A 152 -19.36 -7.78 -10.27
C VAL A 152 -19.26 -9.21 -9.74
N LEU A 153 -18.98 -9.39 -8.43
CA LEU A 153 -18.71 -10.69 -7.84
C LEU A 153 -19.91 -11.32 -7.13
N ALA A 154 -20.84 -10.50 -6.61
CA ALA A 154 -21.96 -11.01 -5.83
C ALA A 154 -23.05 -11.75 -6.64
N PRO A 155 -23.41 -11.35 -7.89
CA PRO A 155 -24.50 -12.00 -8.59
C PRO A 155 -24.29 -13.52 -8.75
N GLY A 156 -25.23 -14.29 -8.17
CA GLY A 156 -25.22 -15.75 -8.20
C GLY A 156 -24.21 -16.44 -7.27
N ARG A 157 -23.31 -15.70 -6.61
CA ARG A 157 -22.26 -16.27 -5.74
C ARG A 157 -22.46 -15.94 -4.27
N PHE A 158 -22.87 -14.71 -3.96
CA PHE A 158 -23.06 -14.25 -2.59
C PHE A 158 -24.46 -13.72 -2.34
N SER A 159 -25.04 -14.09 -1.20
CA SER A 159 -26.18 -13.36 -0.65
C SER A 159 -25.71 -12.06 0.01
N MET A 160 -26.60 -11.09 0.17
CA MET A 160 -26.32 -9.86 0.93
C MET A 160 -25.86 -10.18 2.35
N GLN A 161 -26.41 -11.22 2.95
CA GLN A 161 -26.06 -11.71 4.27
C GLN A 161 -24.58 -12.18 4.32
N ARG A 162 -24.10 -12.85 3.28
CA ARG A 162 -22.70 -13.28 3.17
C ARG A 162 -21.76 -12.10 2.93
N ALA A 163 -22.16 -11.14 2.09
CA ALA A 163 -21.40 -9.90 1.89
C ALA A 163 -21.22 -9.12 3.20
N THR A 164 -22.28 -8.99 4.00
CA THR A 164 -22.23 -8.35 5.33
C THR A 164 -21.28 -9.11 6.27
N ALA A 165 -21.38 -10.44 6.32
CA ALA A 165 -20.50 -11.24 7.16
C ALA A 165 -19.01 -11.08 6.78
N LEU A 166 -18.69 -11.05 5.47
CA LEU A 166 -17.32 -10.79 4.99
C LEU A 166 -16.80 -9.39 5.38
N MET A 167 -17.69 -8.40 5.36
CA MET A 167 -17.32 -7.05 5.82
C MET A 167 -17.08 -7.01 7.33
N ASP A 168 -17.93 -7.67 8.12
CA ASP A 168 -17.77 -7.77 9.58
C ASP A 168 -16.47 -8.49 9.95
N ASP A 169 -16.14 -9.59 9.28
CA ASP A 169 -14.88 -10.31 9.48
C ASP A 169 -13.64 -9.46 9.16
N ALA A 170 -13.75 -8.54 8.20
CA ALA A 170 -12.67 -7.63 7.84
C ALA A 170 -12.43 -6.53 8.88
N LEU A 171 -13.41 -6.20 9.74
CA LEU A 171 -13.28 -5.09 10.70
C LEU A 171 -12.19 -5.33 11.74
N GLY A 172 -12.01 -6.56 12.22
CA GLY A 172 -11.00 -6.89 13.23
C GLY A 172 -9.58 -6.50 12.80
N PRO A 173 -9.07 -7.00 11.66
CA PRO A 173 -7.77 -6.60 11.12
C PRO A 173 -7.68 -5.10 10.82
N ILE A 174 -8.74 -4.47 10.31
CA ILE A 174 -8.77 -3.03 10.01
C ILE A 174 -8.63 -2.21 11.29
N CYS A 175 -9.35 -2.56 12.36
CA CYS A 175 -9.21 -1.88 13.65
C CYS A 175 -7.78 -1.93 14.20
N ALA A 176 -7.11 -3.05 14.06
CA ALA A 176 -5.71 -3.18 14.47
C ALA A 176 -4.79 -2.23 13.67
N ILE A 177 -4.99 -2.12 12.35
CA ILE A 177 -4.24 -1.20 11.48
C ILE A 177 -4.50 0.26 11.89
N ILE A 178 -5.76 0.64 12.12
CA ILE A 178 -6.14 2.00 12.56
C ILE A 178 -5.45 2.35 13.89
N LEU A 179 -5.48 1.43 14.86
CA LEU A 179 -4.87 1.65 16.17
C LEU A 179 -3.35 1.81 16.06
N ILE A 180 -2.67 0.96 15.29
CA ILE A 180 -1.22 1.02 15.10
C ILE A 180 -0.83 2.33 14.38
N THR A 181 -1.57 2.70 13.33
CA THR A 181 -1.32 3.94 12.58
C THR A 181 -1.57 5.17 13.44
N GLY A 182 -2.66 5.16 14.22
CA GLY A 182 -2.98 6.24 15.16
C GLY A 182 -1.92 6.39 16.25
N ALA A 183 -1.48 5.27 16.84
CA ALA A 183 -0.40 5.27 17.84
C ALA A 183 0.92 5.79 17.25
N GLY A 184 1.27 5.38 16.02
CA GLY A 184 2.44 5.90 15.29
C GLY A 184 2.35 7.40 15.04
N GLY A 185 1.19 7.90 14.63
CA GLY A 185 0.95 9.34 14.45
C GLY A 185 1.07 10.14 15.74
N MET A 186 0.50 9.64 16.85
CA MET A 186 0.65 10.25 18.17
C MET A 186 2.11 10.27 18.62
N PHE A 187 2.84 9.17 18.46
CA PHE A 187 4.26 9.09 18.79
C PHE A 187 5.08 10.10 17.98
N GLY A 188 4.87 10.17 16.66
CA GLY A 188 5.50 11.18 15.81
C GLY A 188 5.14 12.62 16.21
N GLY A 189 3.91 12.87 16.67
CA GLY A 189 3.49 14.14 17.23
C GLY A 189 4.26 14.52 18.51
N VAL A 190 4.40 13.56 19.42
CA VAL A 190 5.18 13.74 20.67
C VAL A 190 6.66 14.02 20.34
N LEU A 191 7.27 13.28 19.42
CA LEU A 191 8.67 13.52 19.01
C LEU A 191 8.86 14.92 18.44
N ARG A 192 7.93 15.40 17.62
CA ARG A 192 7.97 16.78 17.09
C ARG A 192 7.81 17.82 18.19
N ALA A 193 6.82 17.63 19.06
CA ALA A 193 6.53 18.57 20.15
C ALA A 193 7.66 18.62 21.22
N SER A 194 8.39 17.52 21.42
CA SER A 194 9.50 17.43 22.37
C SER A 194 10.79 18.14 21.90
N GLY A 195 10.88 18.53 20.63
CA GLY A 195 12.09 19.15 20.07
C GLY A 195 13.26 18.17 19.83
N ILE A 196 13.06 16.87 20.08
CA ILE A 196 14.10 15.85 19.88
C ILE A 196 14.61 15.85 18.43
N GLY A 197 13.73 16.05 17.45
CA GLY A 197 14.11 16.13 16.03
C GLY A 197 15.10 17.26 15.77
N THR A 198 14.84 18.45 16.31
CA THR A 198 15.71 19.63 16.17
C THR A 198 17.06 19.39 16.84
N SER A 199 17.05 18.89 18.07
CA SER A 199 18.30 18.60 18.82
C SER A 199 19.14 17.53 18.13
N LEU A 200 18.51 16.51 17.53
CA LEU A 200 19.20 15.49 16.76
C LEU A 200 19.84 16.07 15.49
N THR A 201 19.09 16.90 14.76
CA THR A 201 19.60 17.57 13.54
C THR A 201 20.78 18.48 13.87
N GLU A 202 20.71 19.27 14.94
CA GLU A 202 21.80 20.10 15.39
C GLU A 202 23.04 19.29 15.79
N SER A 203 22.83 18.18 16.51
CA SER A 203 23.92 17.29 16.91
C SER A 203 24.60 16.64 15.71
N LEU A 204 23.83 16.16 14.72
CA LEU A 204 24.34 15.55 13.50
C LEU A 204 25.07 16.58 12.62
N SER A 205 24.53 17.78 12.49
CA SER A 205 25.16 18.87 11.75
C SER A 205 26.51 19.28 12.38
N GLY A 206 26.60 19.23 13.71
CA GLY A 206 27.85 19.50 14.46
C GLY A 206 28.96 18.46 14.23
N LEU A 207 28.60 17.24 13.74
CA LEU A 207 29.56 16.19 13.39
C LEU A 207 30.22 16.37 12.02
N GLY A 208 29.79 17.38 11.24
CA GLY A 208 30.40 17.71 9.95
C GLY A 208 30.17 16.67 8.84
N PHE A 209 29.25 15.73 9.02
CA PHE A 209 28.88 14.78 7.96
C PHE A 209 28.02 15.47 6.90
N SER A 210 28.22 15.10 5.63
CA SER A 210 27.36 15.56 4.55
C SER A 210 25.91 15.06 4.75
N LEU A 211 24.91 15.84 4.29
CA LEU A 211 23.48 15.47 4.35
C LEU A 211 23.17 14.10 3.75
N ILE A 212 24.04 13.58 2.86
CA ILE A 212 23.88 12.26 2.24
C ILE A 212 24.22 11.13 3.23
N VAL A 213 25.03 11.42 4.26
CA VAL A 213 25.48 10.45 5.27
C VAL A 213 24.63 10.52 6.55
N GLN A 214 23.93 11.63 6.79
CA GLN A 214 22.97 11.84 7.87
C GLN A 214 21.64 11.18 7.55
#